data_be9380049f0ec1ed4dd99334b70ec3c9
#
_entry.id   be9380049f0ec1ed4dd99334b70ec3c9
#
_cell.length_a   1.000
_cell.length_b   1.000
_cell.length_c   1.000
_cell.angle_alpha   90.00
_cell.angle_beta   90.00
_cell.angle_gamma   90.00
#
_symmetry.space_group_name_H-M   'P 1'
#
loop_
_entity.id
_entity.type
_entity.pdbx_description
1 polymer ?
#
loop_
_entity_poly.entity_id
_entity_poly.type
_entity_poly.pdbx_seq_one_letter_code
_entity_poly.pdbx_strand_id
1 'polypeptide(L)'
;MKKNTIYSCLAILLTMALAACNLDYAPENTLVDEKGYKNQKSAEAALLGAYVRLNVFLAGAPQDQNNYANVGYTTLMGDMTTDNVAIRSTATGYLAVQKSEYTSSEHDGLLANMWQWGYNAIDYTNNIIHKVAEFGAFDATVMRQYIAEAKFIRAYVNFYLLCLYGDQAMLGNDNGDGIVLSTEAYNGYNPSDNVGRSTNAECWNQIIKDLREALADVSEAVPGINDRIRANKTVVKALLSRVLLYKGTYTKNQAELQEALELARDVLNTSGYTFSNASSEYQNALFPSNEYTQSGSYPDPTTRSNELIFYQPSRIYTLKYPNGMAWYRKQSYYVPTTMPFLYAANDVRRTYLLWKGSKTDNVNDLTTMKYSGGQYDDVLYMRLAEVKLTYAELLARTSNSITAEALQQLNDVHQRAIPEAERTDGYKANDFANFDAFIKEVLRERNRELAYEGHYRWDLMRTDNALGDATLGAVAKSRWNLPVPNYEIRISYGAIKQNSGYQN
;
A
#
# COMPACT_ATOMS: atom_id res chain seq x y z
N MET A 1 19.99 -51.90 -60.25
CA MET A 1 18.73 -51.56 -59.54
C MET A 1 18.87 -51.20 -58.02
N LYS A 2 19.91 -51.57 -57.31
CA LYS A 2 19.99 -51.35 -55.85
C LYS A 2 20.44 -49.93 -55.39
N LYS A 3 21.12 -49.13 -56.21
CA LYS A 3 21.58 -47.80 -55.83
C LYS A 3 20.46 -46.75 -55.87
N ASN A 4 19.56 -46.79 -56.83
CA ASN A 4 18.49 -45.82 -56.98
C ASN A 4 17.42 -45.96 -55.88
N THR A 5 17.18 -47.17 -55.38
CA THR A 5 16.25 -47.40 -54.26
C THR A 5 16.73 -46.81 -52.95
N ILE A 6 18.06 -46.85 -52.70
CA ILE A 6 18.68 -46.29 -51.52
C ILE A 6 18.56 -44.73 -51.51
N TYR A 7 18.80 -44.09 -52.65
CA TYR A 7 18.64 -42.62 -52.77
C TYR A 7 17.21 -42.18 -52.66
N SER A 8 16.25 -42.94 -53.15
CA SER A 8 14.80 -42.66 -52.95
C SER A 8 14.38 -42.81 -51.49
N CYS A 9 14.84 -43.81 -50.78
CA CYS A 9 14.57 -43.98 -49.35
C CYS A 9 15.23 -42.88 -48.50
N LEU A 10 16.45 -42.45 -48.84
CA LEU A 10 17.14 -41.33 -48.16
C LEU A 10 16.44 -40.00 -48.38
N ALA A 11 15.94 -39.75 -49.62
CA ALA A 11 15.18 -38.54 -49.92
C ALA A 11 13.83 -38.47 -49.18
N ILE A 12 13.13 -39.62 -49.04
CA ILE A 12 11.87 -39.71 -48.27
C ILE A 12 12.14 -39.55 -46.77
N LEU A 13 13.21 -40.08 -46.24
CA LEU A 13 13.62 -39.89 -44.85
C LEU A 13 13.99 -38.41 -44.56
N LEU A 14 14.66 -37.74 -45.50
CA LEU A 14 15.02 -36.33 -45.38
C LEU A 14 13.79 -35.42 -45.46
N THR A 15 12.82 -35.72 -46.31
CA THR A 15 11.54 -34.94 -46.36
C THR A 15 10.67 -35.20 -45.16
N MET A 16 10.66 -36.37 -44.55
CA MET A 16 9.97 -36.63 -43.28
C MET A 16 10.65 -35.93 -42.10
N ALA A 17 11.98 -35.78 -42.09
CA ALA A 17 12.70 -35.03 -41.07
C ALA A 17 12.45 -33.51 -41.15
N LEU A 18 12.15 -32.96 -42.33
CA LEU A 18 11.83 -31.52 -42.52
C LEU A 18 10.36 -31.22 -42.21
N ALA A 19 9.48 -32.22 -42.16
CA ALA A 19 8.06 -32.02 -41.78
C ALA A 19 7.82 -32.17 -40.28
N ALA A 20 8.84 -32.55 -39.50
CA ALA A 20 8.71 -32.82 -38.05
C ALA A 20 9.04 -31.60 -37.16
N CYS A 21 9.27 -30.40 -37.73
CA CYS A 21 9.55 -29.19 -36.95
C CYS A 21 8.40 -28.18 -37.02
N ASN A 22 7.20 -28.58 -36.61
CA ASN A 22 6.28 -27.65 -35.96
C ASN A 22 6.27 -27.99 -34.46
N LEU A 23 7.36 -27.62 -33.81
CA LEU A 23 7.52 -27.70 -32.35
C LEU A 23 6.95 -26.47 -31.62
N ASP A 24 5.92 -25.84 -32.18
CA ASP A 24 5.08 -24.88 -31.49
C ASP A 24 3.94 -25.56 -30.69
N TYR A 25 4.25 -26.71 -30.10
CA TYR A 25 3.37 -27.29 -29.08
C TYR A 25 3.75 -26.67 -27.74
N ALA A 26 3.04 -25.58 -27.36
CA ALA A 26 3.07 -25.17 -25.99
C ALA A 26 2.73 -26.38 -25.11
N PRO A 27 3.51 -26.69 -24.05
CA PRO A 27 3.18 -27.79 -23.15
C PRO A 27 1.72 -27.68 -22.72
N GLU A 28 0.97 -28.77 -22.69
CA GLU A 28 -0.48 -28.79 -22.39
C GLU A 28 -0.85 -28.08 -21.09
N ASN A 29 0.11 -27.88 -20.19
CA ASN A 29 -0.04 -27.18 -18.91
C ASN A 29 0.53 -25.74 -18.91
N THR A 30 0.97 -25.20 -20.05
CA THR A 30 1.43 -23.80 -20.12
C THR A 30 0.26 -22.95 -20.57
N LEU A 31 -0.17 -22.04 -19.72
CA LEU A 31 -1.10 -20.96 -20.08
C LEU A 31 -0.38 -20.07 -21.10
N VAL A 32 -0.63 -20.27 -22.39
CA VAL A 32 -0.27 -19.28 -23.41
C VAL A 32 -1.15 -18.03 -23.20
N ASP A 33 -0.58 -16.86 -23.46
CA ASP A 33 -1.23 -15.56 -23.21
C ASP A 33 -2.66 -15.49 -23.73
N GLU A 34 -2.93 -15.94 -24.95
CA GLU A 34 -4.27 -15.97 -25.52
C GLU A 34 -5.26 -16.77 -24.65
N LYS A 35 -4.87 -17.94 -24.14
CA LYS A 35 -5.74 -18.78 -23.29
C LYS A 35 -5.97 -18.16 -21.92
N GLY A 36 -4.97 -17.46 -21.39
CA GLY A 36 -5.00 -16.83 -20.07
C GLY A 36 -5.93 -15.63 -19.97
N TYR A 37 -6.16 -14.90 -21.09
CA TYR A 37 -6.90 -13.64 -21.07
C TYR A 37 -8.15 -13.63 -21.98
N LYS A 38 -8.41 -14.71 -22.73
CA LYS A 38 -9.47 -14.78 -23.74
C LYS A 38 -10.87 -14.80 -23.15
N ASN A 39 -11.10 -15.49 -22.05
CA ASN A 39 -12.42 -15.59 -21.43
C ASN A 39 -12.46 -14.89 -20.07
N GLN A 40 -13.67 -14.49 -19.65
CA GLN A 40 -13.88 -13.74 -18.41
C GLN A 40 -13.30 -14.46 -17.19
N LYS A 41 -13.50 -15.78 -17.05
CA LYS A 41 -13.04 -16.54 -15.88
C LYS A 41 -11.51 -16.56 -15.75
N SER A 42 -10.80 -16.74 -16.85
CA SER A 42 -9.32 -16.74 -16.81
C SER A 42 -8.76 -15.34 -16.61
N ALA A 43 -9.36 -14.32 -17.23
CA ALA A 43 -8.97 -12.92 -17.01
C ALA A 43 -9.23 -12.47 -15.57
N GLU A 44 -10.35 -12.88 -14.97
CA GLU A 44 -10.65 -12.62 -13.56
C GLU A 44 -9.65 -13.30 -12.63
N ALA A 45 -9.27 -14.55 -12.91
CA ALA A 45 -8.25 -15.25 -12.13
C ALA A 45 -6.89 -14.53 -12.20
N ALA A 46 -6.51 -13.99 -13.37
CA ALA A 46 -5.32 -13.15 -13.51
C ALA A 46 -5.42 -11.87 -12.68
N LEU A 47 -6.57 -11.18 -12.72
CA LEU A 47 -6.82 -9.97 -11.93
C LEU A 47 -6.74 -10.25 -10.41
N LEU A 48 -7.36 -11.33 -9.93
CA LEU A 48 -7.23 -11.75 -8.54
C LEU A 48 -5.77 -12.04 -8.16
N GLY A 49 -5.01 -12.61 -9.10
CA GLY A 49 -3.56 -12.77 -8.95
C GLY A 49 -2.80 -11.45 -8.79
N ALA A 50 -3.25 -10.37 -9.45
CA ALA A 50 -2.67 -9.03 -9.28
C ALA A 50 -3.01 -8.44 -7.89
N TYR A 51 -4.24 -8.63 -7.38
CA TYR A 51 -4.60 -8.25 -6.01
C TYR A 51 -3.78 -9.00 -4.95
N VAL A 52 -3.51 -10.30 -5.17
CA VAL A 52 -2.61 -11.05 -4.29
C VAL A 52 -1.24 -10.38 -4.23
N ARG A 53 -0.68 -9.95 -5.36
CA ARG A 53 0.64 -9.30 -5.43
C ARG A 53 0.64 -7.91 -4.80
N LEU A 54 -0.42 -7.14 -4.99
CA LEU A 54 -0.61 -5.88 -4.27
C LEU A 54 -0.56 -6.12 -2.76
N ASN A 55 -1.28 -7.11 -2.27
CA ASN A 55 -1.32 -7.44 -0.85
C ASN A 55 0.05 -7.90 -0.34
N VAL A 56 0.78 -8.71 -1.12
CA VAL A 56 2.15 -9.11 -0.79
C VAL A 56 3.06 -7.90 -0.67
N PHE A 57 2.97 -6.96 -1.61
CA PHE A 57 3.76 -5.74 -1.61
C PHE A 57 3.43 -4.84 -0.41
N LEU A 58 2.14 -4.65 -0.08
CA LEU A 58 1.71 -3.75 1.00
C LEU A 58 1.90 -4.35 2.39
N ALA A 59 1.48 -5.59 2.60
CA ALA A 59 1.37 -6.20 3.92
C ALA A 59 2.18 -7.49 4.09
N GLY A 60 2.77 -7.98 3.02
CA GLY A 60 3.54 -9.22 2.99
C GLY A 60 2.76 -10.47 2.64
N ALA A 61 3.48 -11.45 2.09
CA ALA A 61 2.93 -12.77 1.83
C ALA A 61 3.03 -13.66 3.06
N PRO A 62 2.07 -14.55 3.24
CA PRO A 62 2.28 -15.69 4.10
C PRO A 62 3.34 -16.59 3.45
N GLN A 63 4.51 -16.65 4.04
CA GLN A 63 5.52 -17.66 3.70
C GLN A 63 5.85 -18.49 4.94
N ASP A 64 6.42 -19.67 4.68
CA ASP A 64 6.82 -20.69 5.64
C ASP A 64 7.13 -20.12 7.03
N GLN A 65 6.61 -20.76 8.07
CA GLN A 65 6.67 -20.33 9.48
C GLN A 65 8.07 -19.92 9.97
N ASN A 66 9.12 -20.26 9.21
CA ASN A 66 10.51 -20.04 9.57
C ASN A 66 11.25 -18.99 8.73
N ASN A 67 10.63 -18.44 7.67
CA ASN A 67 11.34 -17.54 6.77
C ASN A 67 10.57 -16.24 6.51
N TYR A 68 10.70 -15.30 7.43
CA TYR A 68 10.12 -13.94 7.33
C TYR A 68 10.90 -13.01 6.39
N ALA A 69 11.93 -13.53 5.71
CA ALA A 69 12.83 -12.73 4.89
C ALA A 69 12.20 -12.22 3.57
N ASN A 70 11.06 -12.78 3.15
CA ASN A 70 10.47 -12.51 1.83
C ASN A 70 9.12 -11.78 1.91
N VAL A 71 8.96 -10.84 2.82
CA VAL A 71 7.69 -10.15 3.06
C VAL A 71 7.79 -8.70 2.61
N GLY A 72 6.78 -8.20 1.90
CA GLY A 72 6.63 -6.78 1.66
C GLY A 72 6.30 -6.06 2.98
N TYR A 73 7.10 -5.07 3.34
CA TYR A 73 6.94 -4.32 4.59
C TYR A 73 6.48 -2.88 4.34
N THR A 74 5.86 -2.62 3.20
CA THR A 74 5.50 -1.24 2.81
C THR A 74 4.65 -0.55 3.86
N THR A 75 3.61 -1.23 4.38
CA THR A 75 2.78 -0.69 5.45
C THR A 75 3.57 -0.53 6.75
N LEU A 76 4.42 -1.51 7.10
CA LEU A 76 5.27 -1.40 8.29
C LEU A 76 6.26 -0.24 8.23
N MET A 77 6.80 0.06 7.04
CA MET A 77 7.72 1.20 6.87
C MET A 77 7.07 2.53 7.21
N GLY A 78 5.75 2.63 7.09
CA GLY A 78 5.00 3.82 7.46
C GLY A 78 5.03 4.17 8.95
N ASP A 79 5.36 3.22 9.82
CA ASP A 79 5.48 3.43 11.27
C ASP A 79 6.85 3.03 11.83
N MET A 80 7.48 1.97 11.32
CA MET A 80 8.71 1.38 11.87
C MET A 80 9.88 2.37 11.95
N THR A 81 9.93 3.34 11.09
CA THR A 81 10.99 4.35 10.98
C THR A 81 10.61 5.70 11.58
N THR A 82 9.69 5.69 12.54
CA THR A 82 9.17 6.87 13.25
C THR A 82 9.12 6.62 14.76
N ASP A 83 8.74 7.63 15.52
CA ASP A 83 8.56 7.54 16.98
C ASP A 83 7.40 6.60 17.42
N ASN A 84 6.61 6.07 16.48
CA ASN A 84 5.54 5.11 16.79
C ASN A 84 6.05 3.73 17.19
N VAL A 85 7.29 3.38 16.83
CA VAL A 85 7.86 2.04 17.06
C VAL A 85 9.23 2.14 17.69
N ALA A 86 9.45 1.41 18.76
CA ALA A 86 10.77 1.18 19.33
C ALA A 86 11.27 -0.23 18.94
N ILE A 87 12.52 -0.31 18.51
CA ILE A 87 13.16 -1.55 18.07
C ILE A 87 14.19 -1.96 19.12
N ARG A 88 14.16 -3.23 19.51
CA ARG A 88 15.11 -3.78 20.48
C ARG A 88 16.53 -3.79 19.91
N SER A 89 17.51 -3.54 20.77
CA SER A 89 18.92 -3.55 20.40
C SER A 89 19.42 -4.89 19.83
N THR A 90 18.75 -5.98 20.14
CA THR A 90 19.03 -7.33 19.59
C THR A 90 18.54 -7.52 18.17
N ALA A 91 17.62 -6.68 17.68
CA ALA A 91 17.09 -6.72 16.32
C ALA A 91 17.90 -5.78 15.40
N THR A 92 19.20 -6.02 15.26
CA THR A 92 20.17 -5.11 14.63
C THR A 92 19.81 -4.71 13.20
N GLY A 93 19.33 -5.64 12.37
CA GLY A 93 18.93 -5.35 10.99
C GLY A 93 17.79 -4.33 10.90
N TYR A 94 16.76 -4.48 11.73
CA TYR A 94 15.63 -3.53 11.74
C TYR A 94 16.00 -2.19 12.40
N LEU A 95 16.87 -2.23 13.40
CA LEU A 95 17.40 -1.02 14.03
C LEU A 95 18.19 -0.17 13.03
N ALA A 96 18.98 -0.82 12.17
CA ALA A 96 19.70 -0.15 11.10
C ALA A 96 18.73 0.46 10.06
N VAL A 97 17.62 -0.24 9.73
CA VAL A 97 16.55 0.33 8.89
C VAL A 97 15.94 1.56 9.54
N GLN A 98 15.59 1.51 10.83
CA GLN A 98 15.02 2.65 11.56
C GLN A 98 15.95 3.88 11.53
N LYS A 99 17.25 3.67 11.68
CA LYS A 99 18.27 4.72 11.66
C LYS A 99 18.74 5.12 10.27
N SER A 100 18.23 4.49 9.23
CA SER A 100 18.73 4.64 7.85
C SER A 100 20.23 4.34 7.71
N GLU A 101 20.74 3.44 8.54
CA GLU A 101 22.13 2.95 8.54
C GLU A 101 22.22 1.69 7.66
N TYR A 102 21.87 1.82 6.38
CA TYR A 102 21.88 0.71 5.45
C TYR A 102 23.31 0.37 5.02
N THR A 103 23.71 -0.88 5.23
CA THR A 103 24.88 -1.49 4.61
C THR A 103 24.40 -2.43 3.51
N SER A 104 25.09 -2.47 2.39
CA SER A 104 24.66 -3.20 1.19
C SER A 104 24.47 -4.71 1.39
N SER A 105 25.09 -5.31 2.39
CA SER A 105 25.07 -6.75 2.62
C SER A 105 23.97 -7.24 3.56
N GLU A 106 23.53 -6.40 4.51
CA GLU A 106 22.61 -6.84 5.58
C GLU A 106 21.15 -6.52 5.29
N HIS A 107 20.89 -5.50 4.47
CA HIS A 107 19.55 -4.98 4.22
C HIS A 107 19.05 -5.20 2.79
N ASP A 108 19.88 -5.74 1.90
CA ASP A 108 19.49 -6.05 0.51
C ASP A 108 18.23 -6.93 0.46
N GLY A 109 18.10 -7.89 1.37
CA GLY A 109 16.92 -8.77 1.42
C GLY A 109 15.61 -8.02 1.67
N LEU A 110 15.54 -7.11 2.66
CA LEU A 110 14.34 -6.34 2.97
C LEU A 110 14.01 -5.32 1.87
N LEU A 111 15.02 -4.56 1.46
CA LEU A 111 14.88 -3.53 0.43
C LEU A 111 14.60 -4.16 -0.94
N ALA A 112 15.35 -5.21 -1.31
CA ALA A 112 15.17 -5.93 -2.55
C ALA A 112 13.77 -6.56 -2.63
N ASN A 113 13.24 -7.10 -1.53
CA ASN A 113 11.92 -7.70 -1.51
C ASN A 113 10.81 -6.68 -1.78
N MET A 114 10.84 -5.49 -1.15
CA MET A 114 9.83 -4.45 -1.43
C MET A 114 9.89 -4.00 -2.89
N TRP A 115 11.08 -3.78 -3.43
CA TRP A 115 11.28 -3.46 -4.84
C TRP A 115 10.76 -4.57 -5.75
N GLN A 116 11.24 -5.79 -5.56
CA GLN A 116 10.89 -6.94 -6.38
C GLN A 116 9.38 -7.24 -6.38
N TRP A 117 8.73 -7.24 -5.21
CA TRP A 117 7.29 -7.47 -5.12
C TRP A 117 6.48 -6.33 -5.74
N GLY A 118 6.96 -5.10 -5.63
CA GLY A 118 6.35 -3.97 -6.32
C GLY A 118 6.38 -4.16 -7.84
N TYR A 119 7.55 -4.43 -8.42
CA TYR A 119 7.68 -4.65 -9.87
C TYR A 119 7.00 -5.93 -10.35
N ASN A 120 6.95 -6.98 -9.53
CA ASN A 120 6.17 -8.16 -9.84
C ASN A 120 4.67 -7.85 -9.94
N ALA A 121 4.14 -7.01 -9.06
CA ALA A 121 2.75 -6.56 -9.16
C ALA A 121 2.51 -5.69 -10.41
N ILE A 122 3.44 -4.80 -10.73
CA ILE A 122 3.38 -3.95 -11.94
C ILE A 122 3.37 -4.81 -13.22
N ASP A 123 4.25 -5.80 -13.32
CA ASP A 123 4.29 -6.72 -14.47
C ASP A 123 2.96 -7.45 -14.66
N TYR A 124 2.40 -7.99 -13.57
CA TYR A 124 1.08 -8.63 -13.64
C TYR A 124 -0.02 -7.68 -14.12
N THR A 125 -0.01 -6.43 -13.65
CA THR A 125 -1.01 -5.43 -14.06
C THR A 125 -0.81 -5.01 -15.50
N ASN A 126 0.42 -4.85 -15.97
CA ASN A 126 0.74 -4.55 -17.36
C ASN A 126 0.22 -5.66 -18.30
N ASN A 127 0.47 -6.91 -17.92
CA ASN A 127 -0.07 -8.04 -18.68
C ASN A 127 -1.60 -8.02 -18.76
N ILE A 128 -2.31 -7.72 -17.68
CA ILE A 128 -3.77 -7.62 -17.70
C ILE A 128 -4.22 -6.47 -18.61
N ILE A 129 -3.62 -5.28 -18.45
CA ILE A 129 -3.99 -4.08 -19.22
C ILE A 129 -3.86 -4.34 -20.73
N HIS A 130 -2.75 -4.90 -21.17
CA HIS A 130 -2.49 -5.11 -22.59
C HIS A 130 -3.18 -6.37 -23.13
N LYS A 131 -3.08 -7.51 -22.44
CA LYS A 131 -3.55 -8.80 -22.96
C LYS A 131 -5.06 -8.99 -22.85
N VAL A 132 -5.75 -8.38 -21.88
CA VAL A 132 -7.20 -8.33 -21.88
C VAL A 132 -7.72 -7.47 -23.04
N ALA A 133 -7.05 -6.37 -23.35
CA ALA A 133 -7.40 -5.52 -24.49
C ALA A 133 -7.18 -6.23 -25.84
N GLU A 134 -6.12 -7.03 -25.94
CA GLU A 134 -5.72 -7.73 -27.17
C GLU A 134 -6.52 -9.01 -27.40
N PHE A 135 -6.64 -9.87 -26.38
CA PHE A 135 -7.18 -11.24 -26.52
C PHE A 135 -8.56 -11.42 -25.92
N GLY A 136 -9.07 -10.46 -25.12
CA GLY A 136 -10.35 -10.58 -24.44
C GLY A 136 -11.51 -10.77 -25.44
N ALA A 137 -12.31 -11.82 -25.23
CA ALA A 137 -13.48 -12.13 -26.05
C ALA A 137 -14.72 -12.35 -25.16
N PHE A 138 -14.97 -11.39 -24.25
CA PHE A 138 -16.11 -11.38 -23.34
C PHE A 138 -16.70 -9.96 -23.25
N ASP A 139 -17.65 -9.72 -22.36
CA ASP A 139 -18.34 -8.44 -22.28
C ASP A 139 -17.38 -7.25 -22.16
N ALA A 140 -17.54 -6.27 -23.04
CA ALA A 140 -16.63 -5.11 -23.14
C ALA A 140 -16.65 -4.23 -21.88
N THR A 141 -17.74 -4.20 -21.11
CA THR A 141 -17.83 -3.44 -19.87
C THR A 141 -17.00 -4.15 -18.78
N VAL A 142 -17.09 -5.49 -18.73
CA VAL A 142 -16.28 -6.29 -17.82
C VAL A 142 -14.80 -6.19 -18.18
N MET A 143 -14.44 -6.18 -19.46
CA MET A 143 -13.04 -5.98 -19.91
C MET A 143 -12.52 -4.63 -19.44
N ARG A 144 -13.27 -3.54 -19.65
CA ARG A 144 -12.88 -2.20 -19.16
C ARG A 144 -12.73 -2.17 -17.64
N GLN A 145 -13.65 -2.79 -16.90
CA GLN A 145 -13.56 -2.92 -15.45
C GLN A 145 -12.25 -3.59 -15.02
N TYR A 146 -11.86 -4.71 -15.63
CA TYR A 146 -10.64 -5.43 -15.26
C TYR A 146 -9.38 -4.63 -15.60
N ILE A 147 -9.34 -3.95 -16.73
CA ILE A 147 -8.26 -3.05 -17.11
C ILE A 147 -8.16 -1.88 -16.13
N ALA A 148 -9.29 -1.30 -15.74
CA ALA A 148 -9.33 -0.20 -14.78
C ALA A 148 -8.84 -0.63 -13.38
N GLU A 149 -9.24 -1.81 -12.90
CA GLU A 149 -8.73 -2.36 -11.65
C GLU A 149 -7.22 -2.63 -11.71
N ALA A 150 -6.71 -3.13 -12.84
CA ALA A 150 -5.27 -3.32 -13.03
C ALA A 150 -4.51 -1.97 -13.01
N LYS A 151 -5.05 -0.91 -13.64
CA LYS A 151 -4.48 0.45 -13.55
C LYS A 151 -4.48 0.99 -12.12
N PHE A 152 -5.55 0.79 -11.36
CA PHE A 152 -5.61 1.12 -9.94
C PHE A 152 -4.49 0.43 -9.15
N ILE A 153 -4.31 -0.87 -9.34
CA ILE A 153 -3.25 -1.64 -8.66
C ILE A 153 -1.87 -1.10 -9.05
N ARG A 154 -1.61 -0.87 -10.34
CA ARG A 154 -0.34 -0.31 -10.84
C ARG A 154 -0.05 1.05 -10.22
N ALA A 155 -1.05 1.94 -10.19
CA ALA A 155 -0.91 3.24 -9.57
C ALA A 155 -0.62 3.15 -8.07
N TYR A 156 -1.29 2.28 -7.35
CA TYR A 156 -1.09 2.08 -5.92
C TYR A 156 0.33 1.60 -5.61
N VAL A 157 0.81 0.64 -6.38
CA VAL A 157 2.18 0.12 -6.24
C VAL A 157 3.21 1.20 -6.58
N ASN A 158 3.05 1.88 -7.73
CA ASN A 158 3.96 2.97 -8.13
C ASN A 158 3.98 4.10 -7.11
N PHE A 159 2.84 4.44 -6.50
CA PHE A 159 2.75 5.45 -5.46
C PHE A 159 3.64 5.11 -4.26
N TYR A 160 3.53 3.90 -3.73
CA TYR A 160 4.37 3.51 -2.59
C TYR A 160 5.82 3.24 -2.97
N LEU A 161 6.10 2.72 -4.16
CA LEU A 161 7.49 2.64 -4.65
C LEU A 161 8.13 4.02 -4.74
N LEU A 162 7.39 5.02 -5.23
CA LEU A 162 7.87 6.42 -5.29
C LEU A 162 8.09 6.99 -3.89
N CYS A 163 7.18 6.77 -2.95
CA CYS A 163 7.35 7.18 -1.56
C CYS A 163 8.56 6.51 -0.89
N LEU A 164 8.83 5.24 -1.22
CA LEU A 164 9.94 4.47 -0.66
C LEU A 164 11.28 4.86 -1.28
N TYR A 165 11.37 4.93 -2.62
CA TYR A 165 12.64 4.97 -3.35
C TYR A 165 12.87 6.23 -4.18
N GLY A 166 11.84 7.05 -4.44
CA GLY A 166 12.01 8.29 -5.21
C GLY A 166 12.85 9.32 -4.47
N ASP A 167 13.97 9.77 -5.07
CA ASP A 167 14.92 10.66 -4.42
C ASP A 167 14.29 12.00 -4.02
N GLN A 168 13.94 12.13 -2.74
CA GLN A 168 13.25 13.29 -2.16
C GLN A 168 11.90 13.62 -2.85
N ALA A 169 11.22 12.59 -3.38
CA ALA A 169 9.97 12.73 -4.14
C ALA A 169 8.85 13.45 -3.38
N MET A 170 8.84 13.38 -2.05
CA MET A 170 7.84 14.03 -1.20
C MET A 170 8.34 15.36 -0.60
N LEU A 171 9.52 15.82 -0.98
CA LEU A 171 10.15 17.06 -0.53
C LEU A 171 10.29 18.11 -1.63
N GLY A 172 9.66 17.90 -2.79
CA GLY A 172 9.63 18.86 -3.88
C GLY A 172 10.79 18.74 -4.88
N ASN A 173 11.50 17.61 -4.88
CA ASN A 173 12.55 17.34 -5.87
C ASN A 173 11.95 16.74 -7.15
N ASP A 174 11.16 17.50 -7.90
CA ASP A 174 10.47 17.03 -9.10
C ASP A 174 11.41 16.47 -10.18
N ASN A 175 12.62 16.99 -10.27
CA ASN A 175 13.65 16.55 -11.24
C ASN A 175 14.54 15.42 -10.68
N GLY A 176 14.36 15.02 -9.43
CA GLY A 176 15.09 13.90 -8.83
C GLY A 176 14.73 12.57 -9.46
N ASP A 177 15.60 11.57 -9.29
CA ASP A 177 15.37 10.22 -9.76
C ASP A 177 14.18 9.59 -9.01
N GLY A 178 13.08 9.34 -9.70
CA GLY A 178 11.88 8.68 -9.19
C GLY A 178 12.02 7.16 -9.12
N ILE A 179 11.18 6.45 -9.84
CA ILE A 179 11.21 4.99 -10.00
C ILE A 179 11.33 4.62 -11.48
N VAL A 180 11.58 3.35 -11.77
CA VAL A 180 11.50 2.85 -13.16
C VAL A 180 10.03 2.71 -13.53
N LEU A 181 9.53 3.58 -14.41
CA LEU A 181 8.16 3.46 -14.92
C LEU A 181 8.09 2.34 -15.96
N SER A 182 7.37 1.28 -15.64
CA SER A 182 7.07 0.18 -16.55
C SER A 182 5.57 0.16 -16.84
N THR A 183 5.21 0.40 -18.11
CA THR A 183 3.80 0.46 -18.57
C THR A 183 3.47 -0.60 -19.59
N GLU A 184 4.45 -1.26 -20.17
CA GLU A 184 4.30 -2.27 -21.21
C GLU A 184 4.25 -3.70 -20.65
N ALA A 185 3.53 -4.59 -21.33
CA ALA A 185 3.54 -6.00 -21.02
C ALA A 185 4.91 -6.62 -21.33
N TYR A 186 5.40 -7.50 -20.47
CA TYR A 186 6.65 -8.20 -20.72
C TYR A 186 6.50 -9.21 -21.88
N ASN A 187 7.31 -9.07 -22.90
CA ASN A 187 7.34 -9.92 -24.11
C ASN A 187 8.70 -10.60 -24.33
N GLY A 188 9.43 -10.89 -23.27
CA GLY A 188 10.80 -11.42 -23.33
C GLY A 188 11.84 -10.31 -23.12
N TYR A 189 13.04 -10.71 -22.72
CA TYR A 189 14.12 -9.75 -22.46
C TYR A 189 14.67 -9.12 -23.75
N ASN A 190 14.74 -7.81 -23.78
CA ASN A 190 15.43 -7.05 -24.78
C ASN A 190 16.44 -6.11 -24.07
N PRO A 191 17.71 -5.98 -24.53
CA PRO A 191 18.66 -5.04 -23.96
C PRO A 191 18.18 -3.58 -23.91
N SER A 192 17.27 -3.17 -24.79
CA SER A 192 16.63 -1.83 -24.76
C SER A 192 15.68 -1.63 -23.57
N ASP A 193 15.29 -2.72 -22.89
CA ASP A 193 14.42 -2.66 -21.70
C ASP A 193 15.20 -2.24 -20.45
N ASN A 194 16.54 -2.17 -20.52
CA ASN A 194 17.38 -1.62 -19.46
C ASN A 194 17.26 -0.08 -19.43
N VAL A 195 16.13 0.39 -18.93
CA VAL A 195 15.86 1.84 -18.79
C VAL A 195 16.26 2.34 -17.41
N GLY A 196 16.58 3.61 -17.33
CA GLY A 196 16.85 4.31 -16.08
C GLY A 196 15.57 4.64 -15.31
N ARG A 197 15.73 5.28 -14.19
CA ARG A 197 14.62 5.83 -13.39
C ARG A 197 14.04 7.06 -14.10
N SER A 198 12.72 7.16 -14.10
CA SER A 198 12.03 8.39 -14.53
C SER A 198 12.17 9.47 -13.45
N THR A 199 11.92 10.72 -13.80
CA THR A 199 11.87 11.80 -12.81
C THR A 199 10.70 11.62 -11.82
N ASN A 200 10.81 12.20 -10.65
CA ASN A 200 9.71 12.19 -9.68
C ASN A 200 8.42 12.79 -10.27
N ALA A 201 8.54 13.87 -11.05
CA ALA A 201 7.39 14.49 -11.73
C ALA A 201 6.70 13.54 -12.72
N GLU A 202 7.47 12.82 -13.55
CA GLU A 202 6.92 11.82 -14.47
C GLU A 202 6.23 10.68 -13.71
N CYS A 203 6.82 10.24 -12.59
CA CYS A 203 6.23 9.20 -11.75
C CYS A 203 4.88 9.65 -11.15
N TRP A 204 4.82 10.85 -10.57
CA TRP A 204 3.56 11.41 -10.07
C TRP A 204 2.50 11.52 -11.16
N ASN A 205 2.89 11.99 -12.34
CA ASN A 205 1.98 12.14 -13.47
C ASN A 205 1.42 10.80 -13.95
N GLN A 206 2.23 9.75 -14.01
CA GLN A 206 1.77 8.41 -14.39
C GLN A 206 0.83 7.81 -13.34
N ILE A 207 1.13 7.97 -12.04
CA ILE A 207 0.27 7.51 -10.94
C ILE A 207 -1.11 8.17 -11.02
N ILE A 208 -1.15 9.49 -11.17
CA ILE A 208 -2.40 10.26 -11.25
C ILE A 208 -3.17 9.91 -12.53
N LYS A 209 -2.47 9.74 -13.66
CA LYS A 209 -3.07 9.30 -14.93
C LYS A 209 -3.77 7.95 -14.77
N ASP A 210 -3.07 6.95 -14.25
CA ASP A 210 -3.65 5.61 -14.05
C ASP A 210 -4.88 5.64 -13.13
N LEU A 211 -4.86 6.44 -12.07
CA LEU A 211 -6.01 6.58 -11.16
C LEU A 211 -7.20 7.29 -11.82
N ARG A 212 -6.97 8.34 -12.61
CA ARG A 212 -8.06 9.01 -13.34
C ARG A 212 -8.67 8.11 -14.42
N GLU A 213 -7.83 7.37 -15.14
CA GLU A 213 -8.29 6.39 -16.13
C GLU A 213 -9.05 5.23 -15.45
N ALA A 214 -8.56 4.74 -14.30
CA ALA A 214 -9.27 3.74 -13.52
C ALA A 214 -10.64 4.25 -13.05
N LEU A 215 -10.72 5.48 -12.55
CA LEU A 215 -11.96 6.09 -12.06
C LEU A 215 -13.04 6.18 -13.15
N ALA A 216 -12.65 6.35 -14.41
CA ALA A 216 -13.59 6.44 -15.52
C ALA A 216 -14.36 5.12 -15.76
N ASP A 217 -13.67 3.98 -15.59
CA ASP A 217 -14.18 2.67 -16.05
C ASP A 217 -14.51 1.69 -14.92
N VAL A 218 -14.08 1.93 -13.66
CA VAL A 218 -14.49 1.08 -12.53
C VAL A 218 -15.97 1.25 -12.19
N SER A 219 -16.58 0.20 -11.67
CA SER A 219 -17.97 0.22 -11.21
C SER A 219 -18.18 1.18 -10.05
N GLU A 220 -19.45 1.59 -9.84
CA GLU A 220 -19.86 2.30 -8.64
C GLU A 220 -19.60 1.43 -7.39
N ALA A 221 -19.44 2.09 -6.24
CA ALA A 221 -19.40 1.37 -4.97
C ALA A 221 -20.76 0.66 -4.74
N VAL A 222 -20.70 -0.66 -4.62
CA VAL A 222 -21.87 -1.46 -4.22
C VAL A 222 -21.68 -1.80 -2.75
N PRO A 223 -22.65 -1.52 -1.88
CA PRO A 223 -22.54 -1.87 -0.46
C PRO A 223 -22.45 -3.39 -0.30
N GLY A 224 -21.31 -3.85 0.23
CA GLY A 224 -21.06 -5.26 0.47
C GLY A 224 -19.58 -5.54 0.72
N ILE A 225 -19.28 -6.64 1.38
CA ILE A 225 -17.91 -6.97 1.77
C ILE A 225 -17.02 -7.25 0.54
N ASN A 226 -17.56 -7.85 -0.49
CA ASN A 226 -16.80 -8.19 -1.69
C ASN A 226 -16.35 -6.96 -2.48
N ASP A 227 -17.06 -5.84 -2.33
CA ASP A 227 -16.73 -4.60 -3.04
C ASP A 227 -15.61 -3.82 -2.35
N ARG A 228 -15.29 -4.13 -1.10
CA ARG A 228 -14.23 -3.46 -0.32
C ARG A 228 -12.87 -4.12 -0.43
N ILE A 229 -12.78 -5.22 -1.17
CA ILE A 229 -11.53 -5.96 -1.43
C ILE A 229 -11.06 -5.80 -2.88
N ARG A 230 -11.87 -5.11 -3.71
CA ARG A 230 -11.56 -4.77 -5.10
C ARG A 230 -11.79 -3.28 -5.33
N ALA A 231 -11.16 -2.75 -6.38
CA ALA A 231 -11.33 -1.35 -6.73
C ALA A 231 -12.72 -1.09 -7.32
N ASN A 232 -13.36 -0.07 -6.78
CA ASN A 232 -14.58 0.56 -7.27
C ASN A 232 -14.39 2.08 -7.21
N LYS A 233 -15.36 2.87 -7.64
CA LYS A 233 -15.20 4.34 -7.67
C LYS A 233 -14.84 4.94 -6.32
N THR A 234 -15.41 4.45 -5.22
CA THR A 234 -15.10 4.96 -3.88
C THR A 234 -13.67 4.66 -3.49
N VAL A 235 -13.18 3.45 -3.75
CA VAL A 235 -11.80 3.04 -3.47
C VAL A 235 -10.80 3.87 -4.30
N VAL A 236 -11.09 4.05 -5.60
CA VAL A 236 -10.21 4.84 -6.50
C VAL A 236 -10.21 6.32 -6.09
N LYS A 237 -11.37 6.92 -5.79
CA LYS A 237 -11.48 8.31 -5.30
C LYS A 237 -10.70 8.52 -4.01
N ALA A 238 -10.80 7.58 -3.06
CA ALA A 238 -10.06 7.66 -1.78
C ALA A 238 -8.55 7.65 -2.01
N LEU A 239 -8.03 6.76 -2.88
CA LEU A 239 -6.61 6.72 -3.19
C LEU A 239 -6.16 7.96 -3.98
N LEU A 240 -6.92 8.41 -4.97
CA LEU A 240 -6.57 9.59 -5.76
C LEU A 240 -6.52 10.85 -4.89
N SER A 241 -7.50 11.00 -3.97
CA SER A 241 -7.49 12.11 -2.99
C SER A 241 -6.23 12.07 -2.11
N ARG A 242 -5.81 10.89 -1.62
CA ARG A 242 -4.56 10.72 -0.85
C ARG A 242 -3.33 11.13 -1.67
N VAL A 243 -3.23 10.63 -2.91
CA VAL A 243 -2.09 10.92 -3.81
C VAL A 243 -1.99 12.42 -4.10
N LEU A 244 -3.11 13.05 -4.44
CA LEU A 244 -3.16 14.49 -4.72
C LEU A 244 -2.88 15.34 -3.47
N LEU A 245 -3.37 14.93 -2.28
CA LEU A 245 -2.99 15.59 -1.03
C LEU A 245 -1.48 15.51 -0.81
N TYR A 246 -0.88 14.34 -1.00
CA TYR A 246 0.56 14.15 -0.76
C TYR A 246 1.39 15.03 -1.69
N LYS A 247 1.13 14.96 -2.99
CA LYS A 247 1.80 15.82 -3.98
C LYS A 247 1.50 17.30 -3.74
N GLY A 248 0.22 17.67 -3.57
CA GLY A 248 -0.23 19.05 -3.38
C GLY A 248 0.31 19.70 -2.11
N THR A 249 0.65 18.93 -1.07
CA THR A 249 1.19 19.48 0.17
C THR A 249 2.52 20.21 -0.04
N TYR A 250 3.44 19.63 -0.82
CA TYR A 250 4.73 20.27 -1.10
C TYR A 250 4.70 21.16 -2.34
N THR A 251 3.96 20.81 -3.39
CA THR A 251 3.84 21.64 -4.60
C THR A 251 3.01 22.88 -4.38
N LYS A 252 2.14 22.87 -3.35
CA LYS A 252 1.14 23.91 -3.07
C LYS A 252 0.23 24.19 -4.27
N ASN A 253 0.04 23.20 -5.12
CA ASN A 253 -0.81 23.28 -6.31
C ASN A 253 -2.29 23.28 -5.89
N GLN A 254 -2.92 24.47 -5.95
CA GLN A 254 -4.30 24.66 -5.51
C GLN A 254 -5.32 23.86 -6.33
N ALA A 255 -5.05 23.64 -7.62
CA ALA A 255 -5.95 22.84 -8.46
C ALA A 255 -5.97 21.36 -8.04
N GLU A 256 -4.78 20.79 -7.74
CA GLU A 256 -4.66 19.41 -7.25
C GLU A 256 -5.27 19.26 -5.85
N LEU A 257 -5.06 20.24 -4.95
CA LEU A 257 -5.67 20.23 -3.63
C LEU A 257 -7.20 20.36 -3.70
N GLN A 258 -7.73 21.15 -4.64
CA GLN A 258 -9.16 21.29 -4.85
C GLN A 258 -9.78 19.99 -5.42
N GLU A 259 -9.14 19.36 -6.39
CA GLU A 259 -9.56 18.04 -6.90
C GLU A 259 -9.57 16.99 -5.77
N ALA A 260 -8.51 16.96 -4.96
CA ALA A 260 -8.43 16.07 -3.80
C ALA A 260 -9.58 16.28 -2.81
N LEU A 261 -9.92 17.55 -2.55
CA LEU A 261 -11.03 17.95 -1.68
C LEU A 261 -12.38 17.42 -2.18
N GLU A 262 -12.65 17.58 -3.47
CA GLU A 262 -13.90 17.12 -4.10
C GLU A 262 -14.01 15.60 -4.05
N LEU A 263 -12.91 14.90 -4.35
CA LEU A 263 -12.85 13.43 -4.28
C LEU A 263 -13.10 12.93 -2.84
N ALA A 264 -12.47 13.55 -1.83
CA ALA A 264 -12.68 13.19 -0.44
C ALA A 264 -14.13 13.42 -0.01
N ARG A 265 -14.72 14.55 -0.40
CA ARG A 265 -16.14 14.86 -0.17
C ARG A 265 -17.06 13.80 -0.77
N ASP A 266 -16.81 13.42 -2.00
CA ASP A 266 -17.57 12.38 -2.70
C ASP A 266 -17.52 11.04 -1.95
N VAL A 267 -16.33 10.63 -1.49
CA VAL A 267 -16.17 9.41 -0.69
C VAL A 267 -17.00 9.47 0.59
N LEU A 268 -16.94 10.58 1.32
CA LEU A 268 -17.70 10.76 2.57
C LEU A 268 -19.22 10.75 2.36
N ASN A 269 -19.69 11.10 1.18
CA ASN A 269 -21.12 11.14 0.82
C ASN A 269 -21.59 9.85 0.13
N THR A 270 -20.72 8.87 -0.11
CA THR A 270 -21.11 7.62 -0.78
C THR A 270 -21.96 6.76 0.15
N SER A 271 -23.13 6.36 -0.32
CA SER A 271 -24.03 5.48 0.43
C SER A 271 -23.39 4.11 0.70
N GLY A 272 -23.71 3.50 1.84
CA GLY A 272 -23.16 2.21 2.25
C GLY A 272 -21.85 2.28 3.01
N TYR A 273 -21.23 3.45 3.09
CA TYR A 273 -20.10 3.74 3.97
C TYR A 273 -20.56 4.65 5.12
N THR A 274 -20.30 4.26 6.34
CA THR A 274 -20.78 5.00 7.51
C THR A 274 -19.68 5.09 8.56
N PHE A 275 -19.44 6.30 9.03
CA PHE A 275 -18.57 6.55 10.16
C PHE A 275 -19.37 6.37 11.46
N SER A 276 -19.00 5.38 12.26
CA SER A 276 -19.62 5.18 13.56
C SER A 276 -19.10 6.19 14.59
N ASN A 277 -19.99 6.81 15.36
CA ASN A 277 -19.62 7.68 16.46
C ASN A 277 -19.43 6.93 17.80
N ALA A 278 -19.64 5.62 17.83
CA ALA A 278 -19.48 4.82 19.04
C ALA A 278 -17.99 4.55 19.33
N SER A 279 -17.55 4.85 20.54
CA SER A 279 -16.16 4.58 20.95
C SER A 279 -15.85 3.07 20.96
N SER A 280 -16.87 2.23 21.13
CA SER A 280 -16.76 0.76 21.04
C SER A 280 -16.45 0.23 19.63
N GLU A 281 -16.55 1.06 18.59
CA GLU A 281 -16.25 0.69 17.19
C GLU A 281 -14.85 0.12 17.01
N TYR A 282 -13.86 0.71 17.73
CA TYR A 282 -12.48 0.23 17.67
C TYR A 282 -12.32 -1.22 18.06
N GLN A 283 -13.06 -1.67 19.08
CA GLN A 283 -12.96 -3.02 19.60
C GLN A 283 -13.84 -4.00 18.84
N ASN A 284 -15.06 -3.56 18.48
CA ASN A 284 -16.08 -4.48 18.02
C ASN A 284 -16.04 -4.73 16.51
N ALA A 285 -15.63 -3.75 15.72
CA ALA A 285 -15.78 -3.83 14.28
C ALA A 285 -14.51 -3.48 13.49
N LEU A 286 -13.72 -2.49 13.90
CA LEU A 286 -12.48 -2.11 13.23
C LEU A 286 -11.33 -3.06 13.54
N PHE A 287 -11.11 -3.32 14.83
CA PHE A 287 -10.01 -4.16 15.33
C PHE A 287 -10.57 -5.19 16.32
N PRO A 288 -11.42 -6.11 15.88
CA PRO A 288 -12.02 -7.09 16.76
C PRO A 288 -10.94 -7.94 17.43
N SER A 289 -10.99 -8.00 18.76
CA SER A 289 -10.06 -8.82 19.53
C SER A 289 -10.28 -10.31 19.29
N ASN A 290 -9.25 -11.05 19.47
CA ASN A 290 -8.98 -12.45 19.22
C ASN A 290 -9.89 -13.51 19.87
N GLU A 291 -11.13 -13.34 20.02
CA GLU A 291 -12.03 -14.47 20.31
C GLU A 291 -11.99 -15.56 19.23
N TYR A 292 -11.41 -15.22 18.06
CA TYR A 292 -11.33 -16.08 16.89
C TYR A 292 -10.33 -17.23 16.96
N THR A 293 -9.24 -17.06 17.70
CA THR A 293 -8.20 -18.08 17.77
C THR A 293 -8.60 -19.25 18.66
N GLN A 294 -9.61 -19.10 19.51
CA GLN A 294 -10.06 -20.14 20.43
C GLN A 294 -11.20 -21.02 19.87
N SER A 295 -12.04 -20.48 19.00
CA SER A 295 -13.19 -21.21 18.45
C SER A 295 -12.95 -21.87 17.10
N GLY A 296 -11.85 -21.58 16.41
CA GLY A 296 -11.59 -22.06 15.05
C GLY A 296 -12.53 -21.49 13.97
N SER A 297 -13.38 -20.54 14.36
CA SER A 297 -14.34 -19.86 13.46
C SER A 297 -13.77 -18.52 13.01
N TYR A 298 -13.84 -18.25 11.70
CA TYR A 298 -13.49 -16.94 11.15
C TYR A 298 -14.58 -15.91 11.50
N PRO A 299 -14.20 -14.62 11.67
CA PRO A 299 -15.18 -13.56 11.82
C PRO A 299 -16.20 -13.59 10.68
N ASP A 300 -17.45 -13.41 11.02
CA ASP A 300 -18.46 -13.17 10.00
C ASP A 300 -18.12 -11.85 9.29
N PRO A 301 -17.86 -11.90 7.97
CA PRO A 301 -17.58 -10.70 7.21
C PRO A 301 -18.69 -9.64 7.28
N THR A 302 -19.92 -10.02 7.60
CA THR A 302 -21.05 -9.09 7.78
C THR A 302 -20.95 -8.25 9.05
N THR A 303 -20.06 -8.61 9.98
CA THR A 303 -19.85 -7.87 11.24
C THR A 303 -18.76 -6.79 11.12
N ARG A 304 -18.15 -6.63 9.94
CA ARG A 304 -17.11 -5.62 9.74
C ARG A 304 -17.70 -4.21 9.70
N SER A 305 -16.89 -3.26 10.14
CA SER A 305 -17.26 -1.85 10.14
C SER A 305 -17.61 -1.33 8.73
N ASN A 306 -18.70 -0.57 8.65
CA ASN A 306 -19.04 0.17 7.44
C ASN A 306 -18.08 1.34 7.15
N GLU A 307 -17.15 1.62 8.05
CA GLU A 307 -16.07 2.58 7.84
C GLU A 307 -15.00 2.09 6.84
N LEU A 308 -14.85 0.78 6.68
CA LEU A 308 -13.84 0.21 5.79
C LEU A 308 -14.13 0.54 4.33
N ILE A 309 -13.15 1.11 3.63
CA ILE A 309 -13.21 1.44 2.21
C ILE A 309 -12.47 0.38 1.39
N PHE A 310 -11.23 0.08 1.79
CA PHE A 310 -10.43 -0.94 1.13
C PHE A 310 -9.56 -1.66 2.15
N TYR A 311 -9.62 -2.99 2.15
CA TYR A 311 -8.86 -3.81 3.10
C TYR A 311 -8.55 -5.18 2.51
N GLN A 312 -7.57 -5.85 3.09
CA GLN A 312 -7.25 -7.25 2.82
C GLN A 312 -7.87 -8.12 3.91
N PRO A 313 -8.88 -8.92 3.60
CA PRO A 313 -9.43 -9.85 4.58
C PRO A 313 -8.48 -11.04 4.78
N SER A 314 -8.27 -11.42 6.02
CA SER A 314 -7.46 -12.58 6.40
C SER A 314 -7.99 -13.90 5.81
N ARG A 315 -9.29 -13.95 5.50
CA ARG A 315 -9.99 -15.16 5.04
C ARG A 315 -9.74 -15.55 3.58
N ILE A 316 -9.33 -14.62 2.72
CA ILE A 316 -9.10 -14.91 1.28
C ILE A 316 -7.91 -15.84 1.08
N TYR A 317 -6.99 -15.81 2.02
CA TYR A 317 -5.84 -16.71 1.97
C TYR A 317 -6.15 -17.93 2.85
N THR A 318 -6.50 -19.03 2.23
CA THR A 318 -6.53 -20.37 2.85
C THR A 318 -5.16 -20.78 3.41
N LEU A 319 -4.22 -19.88 3.42
CA LEU A 319 -2.85 -20.06 3.87
C LEU A 319 -2.79 -19.78 5.37
N LYS A 320 -2.32 -20.75 6.12
CA LYS A 320 -2.18 -20.77 7.59
C LYS A 320 -1.12 -19.81 8.14
N TYR A 321 -0.76 -18.72 7.44
CA TYR A 321 0.42 -17.94 7.79
C TYR A 321 0.07 -16.49 8.13
N PRO A 322 0.75 -15.89 9.12
CA PRO A 322 0.53 -14.52 9.48
C PRO A 322 0.87 -13.58 8.33
N ASN A 323 0.03 -12.58 8.08
CA ASN A 323 0.42 -11.45 7.25
C ASN A 323 1.57 -10.68 7.91
N GLY A 324 2.24 -9.78 7.17
CA GLY A 324 3.35 -9.00 7.71
C GLY A 324 3.00 -8.16 8.93
N MET A 325 1.71 -7.88 9.18
CA MET A 325 1.24 -7.11 10.32
C MET A 325 1.36 -7.87 11.65
N ALA A 326 1.41 -9.21 11.61
CA ALA A 326 1.77 -10.01 12.78
C ALA A 326 3.16 -9.67 13.35
N TRP A 327 3.95 -8.93 12.58
CA TRP A 327 5.23 -8.39 12.98
C TRP A 327 5.15 -7.48 14.21
N TYR A 328 4.10 -6.68 14.35
CA TYR A 328 3.87 -5.86 15.53
C TYR A 328 3.69 -6.65 16.83
N ARG A 329 3.54 -7.97 16.76
CA ARG A 329 3.43 -8.87 17.94
C ARG A 329 4.71 -9.60 18.28
N LYS A 330 5.79 -9.43 17.50
CA LYS A 330 7.03 -10.15 17.75
C LYS A 330 7.87 -9.43 18.79
N GLN A 331 8.69 -10.23 19.48
CA GLN A 331 9.57 -9.81 20.56
C GLN A 331 10.61 -8.73 20.18
N SER A 332 10.80 -8.48 18.87
CA SER A 332 11.82 -7.52 18.39
C SER A 332 11.36 -6.06 18.46
N TYR A 333 10.07 -5.81 18.67
CA TYR A 333 9.48 -4.47 18.61
C TYR A 333 8.50 -4.25 19.75
N TYR A 334 8.34 -3.00 20.11
CA TYR A 334 7.38 -2.59 21.13
C TYR A 334 6.91 -1.17 20.83
N VAL A 335 5.75 -0.84 21.36
CA VAL A 335 5.25 0.53 21.38
C VAL A 335 6.08 1.32 22.37
N PRO A 336 6.66 2.47 21.97
CA PRO A 336 7.46 3.30 22.88
C PRO A 336 6.63 3.73 24.09
N THR A 337 7.26 3.84 25.23
CA THR A 337 6.61 4.32 26.48
C THR A 337 6.09 5.75 26.37
N THR A 338 6.53 6.51 25.37
CA THR A 338 6.05 7.85 25.05
C THR A 338 4.71 7.85 24.31
N MET A 339 4.39 6.76 23.59
CA MET A 339 3.20 6.68 22.76
C MET A 339 1.87 6.88 23.54
N PRO A 340 1.69 6.35 24.76
CA PRO A 340 0.48 6.61 25.55
C PRO A 340 0.23 8.09 25.87
N PHE A 341 1.28 8.92 25.87
CA PHE A 341 1.14 10.37 26.14
C PHE A 341 0.60 11.17 24.95
N LEU A 342 0.50 10.56 23.77
CA LEU A 342 -0.20 11.16 22.62
C LEU A 342 -1.72 11.16 22.81
N TYR A 343 -2.25 10.34 23.72
CA TYR A 343 -3.68 10.16 23.97
C TYR A 343 -4.09 10.78 25.29
N ALA A 344 -5.25 11.41 25.33
CA ALA A 344 -5.87 11.84 26.58
C ALA A 344 -6.14 10.65 27.52
N ALA A 345 -6.29 10.89 28.80
CA ALA A 345 -6.46 9.83 29.79
C ALA A 345 -7.74 9.00 29.54
N ASN A 346 -8.78 9.64 28.99
CA ASN A 346 -10.07 9.05 28.66
C ASN A 346 -10.20 8.66 27.18
N ASP A 347 -9.14 8.78 26.37
CA ASP A 347 -9.13 8.30 24.99
C ASP A 347 -9.11 6.77 24.98
N VAL A 348 -10.15 6.14 24.46
CA VAL A 348 -10.28 4.68 24.45
C VAL A 348 -9.17 4.00 23.63
N ARG A 349 -8.59 4.69 22.65
CA ARG A 349 -7.48 4.18 21.84
C ARG A 349 -6.26 3.89 22.71
N ARG A 350 -6.06 4.62 23.80
CA ARG A 350 -4.99 4.36 24.76
C ARG A 350 -5.09 2.96 25.37
N THR A 351 -6.30 2.49 25.61
CA THR A 351 -6.56 1.17 26.22
C THR A 351 -6.62 0.07 25.17
N TYR A 352 -7.33 0.31 24.05
CA TYR A 352 -7.58 -0.72 23.05
C TYR A 352 -6.43 -0.92 22.07
N LEU A 353 -5.69 0.13 21.75
CA LEU A 353 -4.62 0.05 20.75
C LEU A 353 -3.23 -0.12 21.35
N LEU A 354 -3.07 0.14 22.64
CA LEU A 354 -1.80 0.07 23.37
C LEU A 354 -1.97 -0.86 24.57
N TRP A 355 -1.64 -2.12 24.39
CA TRP A 355 -1.85 -3.14 25.40
C TRP A 355 -0.55 -3.57 26.08
N LYS A 356 -0.60 -3.71 27.43
CA LYS A 356 0.45 -4.28 28.23
C LYS A 356 0.19 -5.76 28.43
N GLY A 357 0.90 -6.62 27.73
CA GLY A 357 0.63 -8.05 27.74
C GLY A 357 1.82 -8.96 27.95
N SER A 358 1.54 -10.15 28.47
CA SER A 358 2.50 -11.19 28.86
C SER A 358 3.15 -11.92 27.67
N LYS A 359 3.01 -11.45 26.43
CA LYS A 359 3.57 -12.11 25.24
C LYS A 359 4.95 -11.62 24.86
N THR A 360 5.49 -10.66 25.58
CA THR A 360 6.89 -10.23 25.46
C THR A 360 7.65 -10.74 26.67
N ASP A 361 8.94 -11.02 26.52
CA ASP A 361 9.83 -11.42 27.61
C ASP A 361 9.96 -10.33 28.68
N ASN A 362 9.47 -9.13 28.40
CA ASN A 362 9.45 -8.01 29.31
C ASN A 362 8.00 -7.52 29.52
N VAL A 363 7.47 -7.74 30.72
CA VAL A 363 6.11 -7.35 31.13
C VAL A 363 5.82 -5.85 31.05
N ASN A 364 6.84 -5.02 30.82
CA ASN A 364 6.70 -3.58 30.70
C ASN A 364 6.54 -3.10 29.25
N ASP A 365 6.71 -3.98 28.27
CA ASP A 365 6.57 -3.61 26.87
C ASP A 365 5.08 -3.47 26.49
N LEU A 366 4.79 -2.40 25.77
CA LEU A 366 3.50 -2.19 25.15
C LEU A 366 3.48 -2.82 23.76
N THR A 367 2.36 -3.37 23.37
CA THR A 367 2.09 -3.85 22.00
C THR A 367 0.82 -3.23 21.48
N THR A 368 0.64 -3.14 20.15
CA THR A 368 -0.64 -2.71 19.60
C THR A 368 -1.63 -3.85 19.55
N MET A 369 -2.90 -3.57 19.87
CA MET A 369 -4.02 -4.51 19.74
C MET A 369 -4.65 -4.52 18.34
N LYS A 370 -4.26 -3.61 17.44
CA LYS A 370 -4.81 -3.56 16.07
C LYS A 370 -4.60 -4.87 15.31
N TYR A 371 -3.55 -5.61 15.61
CA TYR A 371 -3.21 -6.89 14.98
C TYR A 371 -3.06 -7.98 16.03
N SER A 372 -4.04 -8.08 16.91
CA SER A 372 -4.02 -8.99 18.05
C SER A 372 -4.38 -10.44 17.69
N GLY A 373 -5.05 -10.67 16.54
CA GLY A 373 -5.46 -11.97 15.99
C GLY A 373 -4.34 -12.85 15.46
N GLY A 374 -3.12 -12.32 15.41
CA GLY A 374 -1.98 -13.05 14.86
C GLY A 374 -2.05 -13.18 13.36
N GLN A 375 -2.30 -14.39 12.88
CA GLN A 375 -2.34 -14.68 11.44
C GLN A 375 -3.69 -14.39 10.77
N TYR A 376 -4.69 -13.95 11.54
CA TYR A 376 -6.08 -13.79 11.08
C TYR A 376 -6.56 -12.34 11.10
N ASP A 377 -5.66 -11.38 11.31
CA ASP A 377 -6.03 -9.97 11.29
C ASP A 377 -6.23 -9.48 9.86
N ASP A 378 -7.29 -8.71 9.63
CA ASP A 378 -7.46 -7.98 8.39
C ASP A 378 -6.45 -6.84 8.32
N VAL A 379 -6.01 -6.50 7.12
CA VAL A 379 -5.15 -5.34 6.91
C VAL A 379 -5.95 -4.20 6.32
N LEU A 380 -6.05 -3.10 7.05
CA LEU A 380 -6.82 -1.94 6.65
C LEU A 380 -5.94 -1.02 5.79
N TYR A 381 -6.35 -0.78 4.55
CA TYR A 381 -5.63 0.10 3.63
C TYR A 381 -6.24 1.49 3.51
N MET A 382 -7.57 1.58 3.59
CA MET A 382 -8.32 2.84 3.53
C MET A 382 -9.61 2.71 4.34
N ARG A 383 -9.93 3.73 5.12
CA ARG A 383 -11.15 3.82 5.91
C ARG A 383 -11.61 5.26 6.08
N LEU A 384 -12.88 5.46 6.42
CA LEU A 384 -13.48 6.80 6.47
C LEU A 384 -12.79 7.76 7.44
N ALA A 385 -12.24 7.29 8.56
CA ALA A 385 -11.50 8.18 9.48
C ALA A 385 -10.31 8.84 8.79
N GLU A 386 -9.56 8.10 7.96
CA GLU A 386 -8.50 8.70 7.16
C GLU A 386 -9.04 9.76 6.21
N VAL A 387 -10.15 9.45 5.51
CA VAL A 387 -10.75 10.39 4.55
C VAL A 387 -11.30 11.64 5.25
N LYS A 388 -11.91 11.50 6.44
CA LYS A 388 -12.34 12.64 7.24
C LYS A 388 -11.18 13.58 7.61
N LEU A 389 -10.07 13.03 8.07
CA LEU A 389 -8.90 13.83 8.44
C LEU A 389 -8.18 14.39 7.19
N THR A 390 -8.17 13.66 6.08
CA THR A 390 -7.72 14.16 4.77
C THR A 390 -8.59 15.34 4.32
N TYR A 391 -9.91 15.22 4.45
CA TYR A 391 -10.87 16.27 4.08
C TYR A 391 -10.72 17.51 4.98
N ALA A 392 -10.53 17.32 6.30
CA ALA A 392 -10.25 18.42 7.23
C ALA A 392 -9.00 19.22 6.84
N GLU A 393 -7.92 18.51 6.49
CA GLU A 393 -6.67 19.12 6.04
C GLU A 393 -6.85 19.87 4.72
N LEU A 394 -7.55 19.25 3.75
CA LEU A 394 -7.80 19.84 2.44
C LEU A 394 -8.69 21.08 2.52
N LEU A 395 -9.77 21.06 3.31
CA LEU A 395 -10.62 22.24 3.56
C LEU A 395 -9.79 23.42 4.08
N ALA A 396 -8.92 23.15 5.03
CA ALA A 396 -8.08 24.18 5.60
C ALA A 396 -7.04 24.70 4.59
N ARG A 397 -6.37 23.81 3.84
CA ARG A 397 -5.34 24.19 2.86
C ARG A 397 -5.90 24.93 1.65
N THR A 398 -7.06 24.55 1.16
CA THR A 398 -7.69 25.20 -0.01
C THR A 398 -8.27 26.55 0.33
N SER A 399 -8.83 26.73 1.55
CA SER A 399 -9.37 28.00 2.02
C SER A 399 -8.33 28.89 2.71
N ASN A 400 -7.15 28.38 3.03
CA ASN A 400 -6.13 28.99 3.89
C ASN A 400 -6.72 29.50 5.22
N SER A 401 -7.66 28.74 5.80
CA SER A 401 -8.37 29.12 7.01
C SER A 401 -8.88 27.90 7.79
N ILE A 402 -9.20 28.10 9.07
CA ILE A 402 -9.82 27.07 9.92
C ILE A 402 -11.34 27.18 9.72
N THR A 403 -11.91 26.41 8.80
CA THR A 403 -13.35 26.43 8.55
C THR A 403 -14.12 25.62 9.60
N ALA A 404 -15.40 25.95 9.80
CA ALA A 404 -16.27 25.18 10.69
C ALA A 404 -16.38 23.71 10.24
N GLU A 405 -16.40 23.46 8.93
CA GLU A 405 -16.46 22.11 8.37
C GLU A 405 -15.14 21.33 8.62
N ALA A 406 -13.97 21.98 8.49
CA ALA A 406 -12.69 21.35 8.83
C ALA A 406 -12.61 20.96 10.31
N LEU A 407 -13.06 21.83 11.20
CA LEU A 407 -13.19 21.55 12.63
C LEU A 407 -14.14 20.39 12.91
N GLN A 408 -15.28 20.34 12.22
CA GLN A 408 -16.25 19.26 12.38
C GLN A 408 -15.65 17.91 12.01
N GLN A 409 -14.91 17.81 10.90
CA GLN A 409 -14.29 16.56 10.49
C GLN A 409 -13.20 16.10 11.47
N LEU A 410 -12.38 17.01 11.99
CA LEU A 410 -11.41 16.71 13.03
C LEU A 410 -12.12 16.25 14.32
N ASN A 411 -13.16 16.96 14.76
CA ASN A 411 -13.91 16.65 15.97
C ASN A 411 -14.66 15.32 15.88
N ASP A 412 -15.20 14.96 14.72
CA ASP A 412 -15.87 13.66 14.53
C ASP A 412 -14.92 12.50 14.87
N VAL A 413 -13.68 12.55 14.39
CA VAL A 413 -12.70 11.50 14.68
C VAL A 413 -12.22 11.56 16.12
N HIS A 414 -11.89 12.76 16.61
CA HIS A 414 -11.41 12.97 17.98
C HIS A 414 -12.45 12.57 19.02
N GLN A 415 -13.67 13.07 18.90
CA GLN A 415 -14.74 12.80 19.88
C GLN A 415 -15.22 11.34 19.86
N ARG A 416 -15.15 10.65 18.71
CA ARG A 416 -15.43 9.21 18.68
C ARG A 416 -14.53 8.43 19.65
N ALA A 417 -13.29 8.86 19.81
CA ALA A 417 -12.34 8.20 20.70
C ALA A 417 -12.60 8.48 22.20
N ILE A 418 -13.51 9.38 22.52
CA ILE A 418 -13.89 9.69 23.89
C ILE A 418 -15.23 8.97 24.23
N PRO A 419 -15.36 8.33 25.40
CA PRO A 419 -16.62 7.75 25.84
C PRO A 419 -17.75 8.78 25.80
N GLU A 420 -18.93 8.40 25.35
CA GLU A 420 -20.05 9.30 25.09
C GLU A 420 -20.40 10.22 26.27
N ALA A 421 -20.33 9.68 27.50
CA ALA A 421 -20.62 10.40 28.73
C ALA A 421 -19.56 11.45 29.11
N GLU A 422 -18.36 11.39 28.51
CA GLU A 422 -17.22 12.25 28.81
C GLU A 422 -16.91 13.25 27.68
N ARG A 423 -17.69 13.21 26.60
CA ARG A 423 -17.48 14.10 25.45
C ARG A 423 -17.72 15.57 25.80
N THR A 424 -16.91 16.40 25.18
CA THR A 424 -17.03 17.86 25.26
C THR A 424 -17.50 18.42 23.91
N ASP A 425 -17.51 19.75 23.77
CA ASP A 425 -17.78 20.41 22.48
C ASP A 425 -16.69 20.15 21.41
N GLY A 426 -15.60 19.46 21.77
CA GLY A 426 -14.44 19.27 20.92
C GLY A 426 -13.61 20.53 20.72
N TYR A 427 -12.73 20.52 19.72
CA TYR A 427 -11.90 21.66 19.37
C TYR A 427 -12.73 22.81 18.81
N LYS A 428 -12.34 24.05 19.15
CA LYS A 428 -12.86 25.30 18.62
C LYS A 428 -11.76 26.03 17.84
N ALA A 429 -12.13 26.94 16.95
CA ALA A 429 -11.15 27.67 16.15
C ALA A 429 -10.15 28.46 17.01
N ASN A 430 -10.60 28.99 18.15
CA ASN A 430 -9.77 29.76 19.07
C ASN A 430 -8.80 28.94 19.91
N ASP A 431 -8.90 27.60 19.85
CA ASP A 431 -7.94 26.70 20.52
C ASP A 431 -6.61 26.63 19.74
N PHE A 432 -6.62 27.14 18.52
CA PHE A 432 -5.45 27.14 17.63
C PHE A 432 -4.91 28.57 17.48
N ALA A 433 -3.62 28.74 17.79
CA ALA A 433 -2.95 30.02 17.66
C ALA A 433 -2.93 30.56 16.22
N ASN A 434 -2.91 29.69 15.24
CA ASN A 434 -2.89 30.00 13.81
C ASN A 434 -3.24 28.76 12.97
N PHE A 435 -3.25 28.95 11.64
CA PHE A 435 -3.49 27.89 10.66
C PHE A 435 -2.53 26.69 10.82
N ASP A 436 -1.24 26.94 11.00
CA ASP A 436 -0.24 25.86 11.12
C ASP A 436 -0.46 25.03 12.38
N ALA A 437 -0.92 25.64 13.47
CA ALA A 437 -1.28 24.92 14.69
C ALA A 437 -2.46 23.98 14.47
N PHE A 438 -3.47 24.40 13.69
CA PHE A 438 -4.58 23.53 13.31
C PHE A 438 -4.12 22.36 12.43
N ILE A 439 -3.33 22.62 11.39
CA ILE A 439 -2.78 21.57 10.53
C ILE A 439 -1.97 20.56 11.35
N LYS A 440 -1.14 21.03 12.28
CA LYS A 440 -0.39 20.15 13.17
C LYS A 440 -1.32 19.27 14.02
N GLU A 441 -2.46 19.81 14.49
CA GLU A 441 -3.39 19.00 15.26
C GLU A 441 -4.11 17.95 14.39
N VAL A 442 -4.50 18.30 13.17
CA VAL A 442 -5.02 17.32 12.21
C VAL A 442 -4.00 16.19 11.98
N LEU A 443 -2.73 16.52 11.80
CA LEU A 443 -1.66 15.53 11.63
C LEU A 443 -1.44 14.68 12.90
N ARG A 444 -1.55 15.28 14.10
CA ARG A 444 -1.49 14.52 15.37
C ARG A 444 -2.68 13.57 15.50
N GLU A 445 -3.88 14.04 15.13
CA GLU A 445 -5.07 13.19 15.17
C GLU A 445 -4.98 12.07 14.15
N ARG A 446 -4.40 12.32 12.95
CA ARG A 446 -4.07 11.28 11.98
C ARG A 446 -3.12 10.24 12.60
N ASN A 447 -2.08 10.67 13.29
CA ASN A 447 -1.16 9.75 13.96
C ASN A 447 -1.86 8.94 15.07
N ARG A 448 -2.68 9.57 15.93
CA ARG A 448 -3.44 8.85 16.96
C ARG A 448 -4.39 7.80 16.36
N GLU A 449 -5.11 8.19 15.32
CA GLU A 449 -6.14 7.37 14.69
C GLU A 449 -5.55 6.24 13.84
N LEU A 450 -4.54 6.56 13.02
CA LEU A 450 -3.99 5.68 12.00
C LEU A 450 -2.66 5.04 12.39
N ALA A 451 -2.21 5.18 13.65
CA ALA A 451 -0.98 4.54 14.13
C ALA A 451 -1.00 3.03 13.81
N TYR A 452 0.10 2.52 13.32
CA TYR A 452 0.30 1.12 12.89
C TYR A 452 -0.50 0.70 11.64
N GLU A 453 -1.10 1.64 10.91
CA GLU A 453 -1.74 1.41 9.62
C GLU A 453 -0.88 1.90 8.43
N GLY A 454 0.37 2.30 8.70
CA GLY A 454 1.35 2.63 7.67
C GLY A 454 1.25 4.04 7.10
N HIS A 455 0.75 5.01 7.86
CA HIS A 455 0.53 6.38 7.38
C HIS A 455 1.54 7.41 7.91
N TYR A 456 2.03 7.26 9.14
CA TYR A 456 2.68 8.34 9.87
C TYR A 456 3.98 8.84 9.21
N ARG A 457 4.84 7.93 8.73
CA ARG A 457 6.07 8.32 8.01
C ARG A 457 5.78 9.22 6.81
N TRP A 458 4.76 8.88 6.04
CA TRP A 458 4.42 9.61 4.83
C TRP A 458 3.83 10.98 5.15
N ASP A 459 3.04 11.09 6.21
CA ASP A 459 2.55 12.37 6.72
C ASP A 459 3.73 13.26 7.18
N LEU A 460 4.72 12.71 7.86
CA LEU A 460 5.93 13.43 8.25
C LEU A 460 6.75 13.89 7.02
N MET A 461 7.00 12.99 6.06
CA MET A 461 7.82 13.31 4.89
C MET A 461 7.18 14.43 4.05
N ARG A 462 5.88 14.33 3.72
CA ARG A 462 5.18 15.34 2.91
C ARG A 462 5.06 16.70 3.58
N THR A 463 5.16 16.77 4.89
CA THR A 463 5.06 18.00 5.70
C THR A 463 6.39 18.48 6.27
N ASP A 464 7.50 17.94 5.75
CA ASP A 464 8.86 18.26 6.19
C ASP A 464 9.06 18.10 7.71
N ASN A 465 8.56 16.99 8.24
CA ASN A 465 8.60 16.65 9.67
C ASN A 465 7.96 17.71 10.57
N ALA A 466 6.80 18.25 10.15
CA ALA A 466 6.13 19.36 10.87
C ALA A 466 5.77 19.02 12.32
N LEU A 467 5.66 17.74 12.68
CA LEU A 467 5.38 17.29 14.05
C LEU A 467 6.64 17.15 14.92
N GLY A 468 7.83 17.17 14.32
CA GLY A 468 9.10 17.05 15.04
C GLY A 468 9.34 15.63 15.54
N ASP A 469 8.98 14.60 14.75
CA ASP A 469 9.34 13.20 15.03
C ASP A 469 10.85 13.08 15.19
N ALA A 470 11.29 12.53 16.31
CA ALA A 470 12.71 12.51 16.67
C ALA A 470 13.46 11.43 15.88
N THR A 471 12.85 10.28 15.63
CA THR A 471 13.44 9.16 14.89
C THR A 471 13.70 9.57 13.44
N LEU A 472 12.69 10.11 12.74
CA LEU A 472 12.88 10.59 11.38
C LEU A 472 13.77 11.84 11.33
N GLY A 473 13.64 12.74 12.31
CA GLY A 473 14.41 13.96 12.40
C GLY A 473 15.91 13.75 12.66
N ALA A 474 16.30 12.60 13.24
CA ALA A 474 17.70 12.21 13.41
C ALA A 474 18.38 11.79 12.10
N VAL A 475 17.60 11.54 11.03
CA VAL A 475 18.10 11.10 9.73
C VAL A 475 18.17 12.29 8.77
N ALA A 476 19.27 12.40 8.02
CA ALA A 476 19.39 13.42 6.98
C ALA A 476 18.29 13.27 5.92
N LYS A 477 17.69 14.37 5.47
CA LYS A 477 16.56 14.36 4.52
C LYS A 477 16.85 13.61 3.22
N SER A 478 18.09 13.66 2.72
CA SER A 478 18.53 12.89 1.55
C SER A 478 18.48 11.37 1.77
N ARG A 479 18.32 10.91 3.01
CA ARG A 479 18.23 9.50 3.39
C ARG A 479 16.84 9.12 3.93
N TRP A 480 15.86 10.00 3.82
CA TRP A 480 14.47 9.67 4.17
C TRP A 480 13.86 8.65 3.21
N ASN A 481 14.25 8.67 1.93
CA ASN A 481 13.93 7.58 1.01
C ASN A 481 14.93 6.43 1.18
N LEU A 482 14.52 5.23 0.82
CA LEU A 482 15.35 4.05 0.89
C LEU A 482 16.40 4.04 -0.23
N PRO A 483 17.55 3.40 -0.03
CA PRO A 483 18.48 3.15 -1.12
C PRO A 483 17.85 2.19 -2.14
N VAL A 484 18.15 2.41 -3.42
CA VAL A 484 17.81 1.44 -4.46
C VAL A 484 18.63 0.17 -4.21
N PRO A 485 18.02 -1.04 -4.33
CA PRO A 485 18.76 -2.28 -4.11
C PRO A 485 19.98 -2.39 -5.04
N ASN A 486 21.14 -2.72 -4.49
CA ASN A 486 22.38 -2.81 -5.25
C ASN A 486 22.32 -3.85 -6.38
N TYR A 487 21.52 -4.90 -6.19
CA TYR A 487 21.29 -5.88 -7.24
C TYR A 487 20.69 -5.23 -8.50
N GLU A 488 19.69 -4.37 -8.34
CA GLU A 488 19.02 -3.67 -9.45
C GLU A 488 19.97 -2.70 -10.18
N ILE A 489 20.79 -1.96 -9.42
CA ILE A 489 21.82 -1.09 -9.99
C ILE A 489 22.79 -1.91 -10.86
N ARG A 490 23.23 -3.05 -10.36
CA ARG A 490 24.20 -3.90 -11.04
C ARG A 490 23.63 -4.53 -12.31
N ILE A 491 22.42 -5.11 -12.26
CA ILE A 491 21.81 -5.77 -13.42
C ILE A 491 21.33 -4.80 -14.50
N SER A 492 21.11 -3.53 -14.14
CA SER A 492 20.75 -2.47 -15.10
C SER A 492 21.95 -1.94 -15.89
N TYR A 493 23.15 -2.49 -15.68
CA TYR A 493 24.40 -2.02 -16.30
C TYR A 493 24.63 -0.52 -16.12
N GLY A 494 24.20 0.03 -14.98
CA GLY A 494 24.37 1.46 -14.63
C GLY A 494 23.28 2.40 -15.15
N ALA A 495 22.22 1.86 -15.77
CA ALA A 495 21.05 2.65 -16.15
C ALA A 495 20.31 3.17 -14.90
N ILE A 496 20.20 2.34 -13.87
CA ILE A 496 19.64 2.71 -12.56
C ILE A 496 20.75 3.25 -11.67
N LYS A 497 20.54 4.44 -11.10
CA LYS A 497 21.47 5.09 -10.17
C LYS A 497 20.96 5.04 -8.74
N GLN A 498 21.86 5.18 -7.78
CA GLN A 498 21.53 5.27 -6.36
C GLN A 498 20.96 6.66 -6.01
N ASN A 499 20.15 6.71 -4.95
CA ASN A 499 19.66 7.97 -4.36
C ASN A 499 20.81 8.83 -3.81
N SER A 500 20.64 10.15 -3.87
CA SER A 500 21.67 11.14 -3.53
C SER A 500 22.21 11.02 -2.10
N GLY A 501 21.43 10.46 -1.17
CA GLY A 501 21.84 10.25 0.23
C GLY A 501 22.72 9.01 0.46
N TYR A 502 22.98 8.19 -0.54
CA TYR A 502 23.70 6.92 -0.44
C TYR A 502 24.88 6.87 -1.41
N GLN A 503 25.91 6.14 -1.02
CA GLN A 503 27.06 5.89 -1.88
C GLN A 503 26.78 4.66 -2.77
N ASN A 504 27.28 4.70 -4.01
CA ASN A 504 27.25 3.56 -4.94
C ASN A 504 28.21 2.46 -4.48
#